data_653d5dd45d064d7b00d90eb3c9514bf5
#
_entry.id   653d5dd45d064d7b00d90eb3c9514bf5
#
_cell.length_a   1.000
_cell.length_b   1.000
_cell.length_c   1.000
_cell.angle_alpha   90.00
_cell.angle_beta   90.00
_cell.angle_gamma   90.00
#
_symmetry.space_group_name_H-M   'P 1'
#
loop_
_entity.id
_entity.type
_entity.pdbx_description
1 polymer ?
#
loop_
_entity_poly.entity_id
_entity_poly.type
_entity_poly.pdbx_seq_one_letter_code
_entity_poly.pdbx_strand_id
1 'polypeptide(L)'
;MTIEKNRQGAELTVALEGRLDTVSAPELDAVVKNELEGVDTFILDLKKLQYTSSAGLRVILIAQKTMNKQGKMILKNVAEAVMEVFEMTGLSDLLTIEA
;
A
#
# COMPACT_ATOMS: atom_id res chain seq x y z
N MET A 1 -2.98 -1.20 -13.93
CA MET A 1 -2.10 -1.56 -12.81
C MET A 1 -2.10 -3.06 -12.61
N THR A 2 -0.96 -3.63 -12.33
CA THR A 2 -0.83 -5.05 -12.02
C THR A 2 -0.66 -5.24 -10.53
N ILE A 3 -1.40 -6.16 -9.93
CA ILE A 3 -1.31 -6.49 -8.51
C ILE A 3 -0.88 -7.95 -8.38
N GLU A 4 0.24 -8.19 -7.72
CA GLU A 4 0.69 -9.53 -7.41
C GLU A 4 0.58 -9.74 -5.90
N LYS A 5 -0.01 -10.86 -5.49
CA LYS A 5 -0.27 -11.16 -4.09
C LYS A 5 0.43 -12.45 -3.70
N ASN A 6 1.07 -12.43 -2.54
CA ASN A 6 1.71 -13.61 -1.98
C ASN A 6 1.40 -13.65 -0.47
N ARG A 7 0.68 -14.67 -0.04
CA ARG A 7 0.35 -14.86 1.36
C ARG A 7 1.08 -16.04 1.94
N GLN A 8 1.73 -15.83 3.07
CA GLN A 8 2.40 -16.87 3.84
C GLN A 8 1.97 -16.75 5.30
N GLY A 9 1.05 -17.63 5.72
CA GLY A 9 0.51 -17.55 7.08
C GLY A 9 -0.25 -16.25 7.30
N ALA A 10 0.18 -15.48 8.27
CA ALA A 10 -0.41 -14.19 8.61
C ALA A 10 0.27 -13.00 7.92
N GLU A 11 1.20 -13.26 7.00
CA GLU A 11 1.88 -12.21 6.24
C GLU A 11 1.36 -12.18 4.80
N LEU A 12 0.92 -11.01 4.37
CA LEU A 12 0.48 -10.78 2.99
C LEU A 12 1.39 -9.74 2.35
N THR A 13 2.01 -10.09 1.23
CA THR A 13 2.80 -9.15 0.42
C THR A 13 2.05 -8.86 -0.86
N VAL A 14 1.87 -7.59 -1.15
CA VAL A 14 1.20 -7.12 -2.38
C VAL A 14 2.17 -6.22 -3.14
N ALA A 15 2.52 -6.62 -4.35
CA ALA A 15 3.37 -5.84 -5.23
C ALA A 15 2.52 -5.13 -6.28
N LEU A 16 2.72 -3.84 -6.42
CA LEU A 16 1.99 -3.00 -7.37
C LEU A 16 2.91 -2.59 -8.51
N GLU A 17 2.40 -2.69 -9.74
CA GLU A 17 3.14 -2.25 -10.93
C GLU A 17 2.29 -1.28 -11.75
N GLY A 18 2.88 -0.17 -12.15
CA GLY A 18 2.26 0.82 -13.01
C GLY A 18 1.82 2.07 -12.26
N ARG A 19 0.56 2.42 -12.40
CA ARG A 19 0.01 3.66 -11.84
C ARG A 19 -1.15 3.35 -10.92
N LEU A 20 -1.09 3.90 -9.72
CA LEU A 20 -2.19 3.82 -8.76
C LEU A 20 -2.96 5.15 -8.82
N ASP A 21 -4.03 5.17 -9.58
CA ASP A 21 -4.81 6.37 -9.84
C ASP A 21 -6.31 6.14 -9.58
N THR A 22 -7.14 7.07 -9.99
CA THR A 22 -8.59 6.99 -9.75
C THR A 22 -9.22 5.73 -10.37
N VAL A 23 -8.68 5.27 -11.51
CA VAL A 23 -9.20 4.09 -12.19
C VAL A 23 -8.75 2.79 -11.50
N SER A 24 -7.51 2.74 -11.06
CA SER A 24 -6.92 1.52 -10.48
C SER A 24 -7.04 1.43 -8.96
N ALA A 25 -7.25 2.56 -8.27
CA ALA A 25 -7.39 2.54 -6.81
C ALA A 25 -8.44 1.56 -6.29
N PRO A 26 -9.61 1.39 -6.95
CA PRO A 26 -10.60 0.40 -6.51
C PRO A 26 -10.07 -1.03 -6.48
N GLU A 27 -9.08 -1.37 -7.32
CA GLU A 27 -8.48 -2.70 -7.32
C GLU A 27 -7.71 -2.96 -6.02
N LEU A 28 -6.94 -1.97 -5.57
CA LEU A 28 -6.23 -2.07 -4.30
C LEU A 28 -7.20 -2.03 -3.13
N ASP A 29 -8.24 -1.19 -3.21
CA ASP A 29 -9.26 -1.10 -2.18
C ASP A 29 -9.96 -2.45 -1.96
N ALA A 30 -10.21 -3.20 -3.03
CA ALA A 30 -10.79 -4.54 -2.94
C ALA A 30 -9.88 -5.50 -2.17
N VAL A 31 -8.56 -5.42 -2.36
CA VAL A 31 -7.60 -6.22 -1.61
C VAL A 31 -7.67 -5.86 -0.12
N VAL A 32 -7.68 -4.57 0.19
CA VAL A 32 -7.74 -4.09 1.57
C VAL A 32 -9.01 -4.54 2.27
N LYS A 33 -10.13 -4.51 1.58
CA LYS A 33 -11.42 -4.89 2.17
C LYS A 33 -11.61 -6.39 2.31
N ASN A 34 -11.04 -7.17 1.40
CA ASN A 34 -11.38 -8.59 1.30
C ASN A 34 -10.27 -9.54 1.73
N GLU A 35 -9.01 -9.08 1.82
CA GLU A 35 -7.88 -9.99 2.00
C GLU A 35 -7.03 -9.74 3.24
N LEU A 36 -7.39 -8.78 4.08
CA LEU A 36 -6.61 -8.49 5.29
C LEU A 36 -7.07 -9.25 6.53
N GLU A 37 -8.16 -10.01 6.45
CA GLU A 37 -8.61 -10.81 7.58
C GLU A 37 -7.55 -11.84 7.96
N GLY A 38 -7.16 -11.85 9.23
CA GLY A 38 -6.13 -12.77 9.73
C GLY A 38 -4.70 -12.38 9.38
N VAL A 39 -4.50 -11.24 8.72
CA VAL A 39 -3.16 -10.73 8.38
C VAL A 39 -2.65 -9.87 9.51
N ASP A 40 -1.49 -10.20 10.05
CA ASP A 40 -0.84 -9.36 11.07
C ASP A 40 0.32 -8.54 10.49
N THR A 41 0.82 -8.88 9.31
CA THR A 41 1.85 -8.13 8.62
C THR A 41 1.46 -7.96 7.16
N PHE A 42 1.23 -6.72 6.75
CA PHE A 42 0.87 -6.39 5.38
C PHE A 42 2.01 -5.59 4.75
N ILE A 43 2.61 -6.15 3.71
CA ILE A 43 3.73 -5.52 3.01
C ILE A 43 3.27 -5.05 1.65
N LEU A 44 3.43 -3.75 1.38
CA LEU A 44 3.23 -3.20 0.05
C LEU A 44 4.59 -2.98 -0.59
N ASP A 45 4.87 -3.73 -1.65
CA ASP A 45 6.09 -3.57 -2.43
C ASP A 45 5.80 -2.63 -3.60
N LEU A 46 6.37 -1.45 -3.54
CA LEU A 46 6.11 -0.38 -4.50
C LEU A 46 7.26 -0.17 -5.49
N LYS A 47 8.13 -1.16 -5.63
CA LYS A 47 9.30 -1.06 -6.51
C LYS A 47 8.95 -0.67 -7.94
N LYS A 48 7.85 -1.19 -8.46
CA LYS A 48 7.42 -0.96 -9.84
C LYS A 48 6.25 0.01 -9.94
N LEU A 49 5.90 0.67 -8.86
CA LEU A 49 4.86 1.70 -8.87
C LEU A 49 5.49 3.02 -9.32
N GLN A 50 4.96 3.61 -10.39
CA GLN A 50 5.52 4.81 -11.00
C GLN A 50 4.81 6.09 -10.57
N TYR A 51 3.58 5.98 -10.07
CA TYR A 51 2.75 7.13 -9.76
C TYR A 51 1.62 6.75 -8.81
N THR A 52 1.25 7.66 -7.93
CA THR A 52 0.02 7.54 -7.15
C THR A 52 -0.73 8.85 -7.12
N SER A 53 -2.06 8.78 -7.26
CA SER A 53 -2.96 9.91 -7.13
C SER A 53 -3.48 10.02 -5.70
N SER A 54 -4.26 11.08 -5.43
CA SER A 54 -4.92 11.24 -4.13
C SER A 54 -5.88 10.08 -3.83
N ALA A 55 -6.52 9.51 -4.84
CA ALA A 55 -7.39 8.34 -4.65
C ALA A 55 -6.58 7.13 -4.16
N GLY A 56 -5.38 6.93 -4.73
CA GLY A 56 -4.48 5.86 -4.30
C GLY A 56 -3.97 6.08 -2.88
N LEU A 57 -3.61 7.32 -2.56
CA LEU A 57 -3.16 7.66 -1.20
C LEU A 57 -4.23 7.37 -0.16
N ARG A 58 -5.50 7.63 -0.49
CA ARG A 58 -6.62 7.34 0.40
C ARG A 58 -6.70 5.85 0.72
N VAL A 59 -6.56 5.00 -0.29
CA VAL A 59 -6.60 3.55 -0.09
C VAL A 59 -5.43 3.08 0.76
N ILE A 60 -4.24 3.60 0.51
CA ILE A 60 -3.05 3.27 1.31
C ILE A 60 -3.26 3.68 2.77
N LEU A 61 -3.85 4.85 3.01
CA LEU A 61 -4.12 5.31 4.37
C LEU A 61 -5.17 4.43 5.06
N ILE A 62 -6.21 4.01 4.34
CA ILE A 62 -7.23 3.11 4.87
C ILE A 62 -6.57 1.78 5.27
N ALA A 63 -5.68 1.26 4.43
CA ALA A 63 -4.94 0.04 4.72
C ALA A 63 -4.11 0.19 6.00
N GLN A 64 -3.42 1.32 6.16
CA GLN A 64 -2.62 1.59 7.36
C GLN A 64 -3.50 1.62 8.61
N LYS A 65 -4.65 2.28 8.54
CA LYS A 65 -5.57 2.34 9.69
C LYS A 65 -6.12 0.97 10.03
N THR A 66 -6.44 0.16 9.02
CA THR A 66 -6.90 -1.21 9.23
C THR A 66 -5.83 -2.03 9.92
N MET A 67 -4.60 -1.96 9.44
CA MET A 67 -3.50 -2.74 10.00
C MET A 67 -3.09 -2.26 11.39
N ASN A 68 -3.27 -0.99 11.71
CA ASN A 68 -2.97 -0.49 13.06
C ASN A 68 -3.84 -1.18 14.13
N LYS A 69 -4.98 -1.74 13.74
CA LYS A 69 -5.88 -2.43 14.65
C LYS A 69 -5.54 -3.90 14.84
N GLN A 70 -4.77 -4.48 13.92
CA GLN A 70 -4.52 -5.92 13.94
C GLN A 70 -3.05 -6.32 13.80
N GLY A 71 -2.18 -5.37 13.49
CA GLY A 71 -0.77 -5.68 13.31
C GLY A 71 0.00 -4.49 12.76
N LYS A 72 0.69 -4.70 11.65
CA LYS A 72 1.53 -3.65 11.04
C LYS A 72 1.46 -3.70 9.53
N MET A 73 1.73 -2.55 8.92
CA MET A 73 1.88 -2.40 7.48
C MET A 73 3.23 -1.78 7.18
N ILE A 74 3.93 -2.32 6.20
CA ILE A 74 5.25 -1.84 5.79
C ILE A 74 5.24 -1.56 4.29
N LEU A 75 5.70 -0.37 3.90
CA LEU A 75 5.89 -0.02 2.50
C LEU A 75 7.36 -0.22 2.15
N LYS A 76 7.64 -1.01 1.13
CA LYS A 76 9.01 -1.31 0.70
C LYS A 76 9.28 -0.81 -0.70
N ASN A 77 10.54 -0.48 -0.96
CA ASN A 77 11.02 -0.12 -2.30
C ASN A 77 10.25 1.05 -2.91
N VAL A 78 9.95 2.07 -2.10
CA VAL A 78 9.19 3.23 -2.57
C VAL A 78 10.08 4.05 -3.51
N ALA A 79 9.62 4.21 -4.76
CA ALA A 79 10.33 5.02 -5.74
C ALA A 79 10.34 6.50 -5.32
N GLU A 80 11.37 7.23 -5.74
CA GLU A 80 11.57 8.62 -5.34
C GLU A 80 10.34 9.49 -5.64
N ALA A 81 9.75 9.34 -6.84
CA ALA A 81 8.58 10.14 -7.24
C ALA A 81 7.36 9.85 -6.35
N VAL A 82 7.19 8.62 -5.91
CA VAL A 82 6.11 8.23 -5.00
C VAL A 82 6.40 8.73 -3.59
N MET A 83 7.65 8.63 -3.17
CA MET A 83 8.07 9.14 -1.85
C MET A 83 7.82 10.64 -1.73
N GLU A 84 8.10 11.41 -2.78
CA GLU A 84 7.83 12.85 -2.79
C GLU A 84 6.36 13.14 -2.54
N VAL A 85 5.45 12.36 -3.11
CA VAL A 85 4.02 12.52 -2.90
C VAL A 85 3.66 12.23 -1.44
N PHE A 86 4.23 11.20 -0.85
CA PHE A 86 4.01 10.90 0.57
C PHE A 86 4.49 12.02 1.46
N GLU A 87 5.66 12.59 1.15
CA GLU A 87 6.21 13.70 1.93
C GLU A 87 5.39 14.98 1.79
N MET A 88 4.99 15.32 0.56
CA MET A 88 4.20 16.52 0.30
C MET A 88 2.82 16.49 0.96
N THR A 89 2.24 15.31 1.10
CA THR A 89 0.91 15.15 1.70
C THR A 89 0.96 14.89 3.21
N GLY A 90 2.16 14.76 3.78
CA GLY A 90 2.32 14.44 5.20
C GLY A 90 2.12 12.97 5.53
N LEU A 91 1.83 12.13 4.53
CA LEU A 91 1.59 10.70 4.76
C LEU A 91 2.85 9.95 5.20
N SER A 92 4.03 10.46 4.85
CA SER A 92 5.29 9.82 5.28
C SER A 92 5.39 9.69 6.80
N ASP A 93 4.73 10.59 7.54
CA ASP A 93 4.73 10.55 9.01
C ASP A 93 3.73 9.52 9.58
N LEU A 94 2.75 9.11 8.77
CA LEU A 94 1.71 8.18 9.18
C LEU A 94 2.00 6.74 8.73
N LEU A 95 2.88 6.59 7.75
CA LEU A 95 3.19 5.29 7.16
C LEU A 95 4.52 4.76 7.69
N THR A 96 4.65 3.44 7.76
CA THR A 96 5.94 2.81 8.04
C THR A 96 6.60 2.50 6.71
N ILE A 97 7.61 3.28 6.37
CA ILE A 97 8.33 3.14 5.11
C ILE A 97 9.71 2.58 5.40
N GLU A 98 10.02 1.44 4.80
CA GLU A 98 11.30 0.78 4.98
C GLU A 98 12.24 1.17 3.85
N ALA A 99 13.43 1.56 4.22
CA ALA A 99 14.45 1.95 3.26
C ALA A 99 14.98 0.76 2.45
#